data_9793a5fc7a9d90bfe3a4f7521918d091
#
_entry.id   9793a5fc7a9d90bfe3a4f7521918d091
#
_cell.length_a   1.000
_cell.length_b   1.000
_cell.length_c   1.000
_cell.angle_alpha   90.00
_cell.angle_beta   90.00
_cell.angle_gamma   90.00
#
_symmetry.space_group_name_H-M   'P 1'
#
loop_
_entity.id
_entity.type
_entity.pdbx_description
1 polymer ?
#
loop_
_entity_poly.entity_id
_entity_poly.type
_entity_poly.pdbx_seq_one_letter_code
_entity_poly.pdbx_strand_id
1 'polypeptide(L)'
;MTRLVHTRGDLASALANNSRVLIPTMGALHLGHKSLVESAKAYAANHDGALVVMSIFVNPLQFQDSHDLEVYPRDLVTDSALATEWGVDVIWAPSEADIYGGDAPVSQERLQTLLTGSQTADILEGALRPGHFLGVLTAVSCLFDAVRPQAACFGEKDFQQLVLVRMLASSLVPNVEILAVPTSRDEWGMARSSRLGRLDEGGLSKARVIPTALAAGVEAARDGSNAAGVKAAVLGELDAKHGVRPEYVEVVDDSCLPINAVGPARIVLAAQVDGVRIIDNQPIDLKAI
;
A
#
# COMPACT_ATOMS: atom_id res chain seq x y z
N MET A 1 1.14 17.17 21.54
CA MET A 1 2.49 16.57 21.65
C MET A 1 2.40 15.10 21.30
N THR A 2 3.14 14.63 20.32
CA THR A 2 3.14 13.24 19.86
C THR A 2 3.55 12.28 20.97
N ARG A 3 2.87 11.15 21.09
CA ARG A 3 3.21 10.08 22.06
C ARG A 3 3.73 8.86 21.32
N LEU A 4 4.94 8.41 21.66
CA LEU A 4 5.46 7.12 21.22
C LEU A 4 5.12 6.06 22.26
N VAL A 5 4.44 4.99 21.86
CA VAL A 5 4.01 3.87 22.71
C VAL A 5 4.39 2.54 22.07
N HIS A 6 4.58 1.52 22.90
CA HIS A 6 5.01 0.20 22.41
C HIS A 6 3.99 -0.90 22.70
N THR A 7 3.45 -0.96 23.91
CA THR A 7 2.53 -2.02 24.31
C THR A 7 1.06 -1.71 23.96
N ARG A 8 0.22 -2.74 23.89
CA ARG A 8 -1.24 -2.56 23.78
C ARG A 8 -1.82 -1.76 24.96
N GLY A 9 -1.28 -1.92 26.17
CA GLY A 9 -1.73 -1.19 27.36
C GLY A 9 -1.44 0.31 27.27
N ASP A 10 -0.22 0.67 26.83
CA ASP A 10 0.15 2.07 26.61
C ASP A 10 -0.66 2.70 25.47
N LEU A 11 -0.89 1.93 24.38
CA LEU A 11 -1.75 2.36 23.28
C LEU A 11 -3.16 2.66 23.79
N ALA A 12 -3.79 1.74 24.52
CA ALA A 12 -5.13 1.93 25.05
C ALA A 12 -5.21 3.18 25.95
N SER A 13 -4.17 3.41 26.77
CA SER A 13 -4.07 4.59 27.64
C SER A 13 -3.89 5.88 26.81
N ALA A 14 -3.12 5.85 25.72
CA ALA A 14 -2.89 7.00 24.86
C ALA A 14 -4.15 7.38 24.05
N LEU A 15 -4.93 6.39 23.63
CA LEU A 15 -6.14 6.59 22.82
C LEU A 15 -7.36 7.00 23.65
N ALA A 16 -7.47 6.51 24.89
CA ALA A 16 -8.63 6.72 25.77
C ALA A 16 -9.96 6.59 25.01
N ASN A 17 -10.88 7.55 25.14
CA ASN A 17 -12.20 7.54 24.49
C ASN A 17 -12.26 8.39 23.20
N ASN A 18 -11.10 8.78 22.65
CA ASN A 18 -11.08 9.60 21.45
C ASN A 18 -11.42 8.78 20.19
N SER A 19 -12.07 9.42 19.23
CA SER A 19 -12.11 8.96 17.85
C SER A 19 -10.70 8.90 17.27
N ARG A 20 -10.46 8.04 16.29
CA ARG A 20 -9.10 7.86 15.76
C ARG A 20 -9.10 7.44 14.30
N VAL A 21 -8.09 7.90 13.56
CA VAL A 21 -7.77 7.49 12.20
C VAL A 21 -6.40 6.84 12.19
N LEU A 22 -6.31 5.64 11.61
CA LEU A 22 -5.09 4.82 11.61
C LEU A 22 -4.33 4.98 10.29
N ILE A 23 -3.01 5.04 10.39
CA ILE A 23 -2.07 4.96 9.27
C ILE A 23 -1.17 3.74 9.52
N PRO A 24 -1.48 2.57 8.94
CA PRO A 24 -0.62 1.40 9.06
C PRO A 24 0.65 1.58 8.23
N THR A 25 1.83 1.45 8.85
CA THR A 25 3.12 1.49 8.15
C THR A 25 4.08 0.42 8.65
N MET A 26 5.09 0.14 7.84
CA MET A 26 6.23 -0.69 8.25
C MET A 26 7.46 0.14 8.63
N GLY A 27 7.32 1.46 8.77
CA GLY A 27 8.45 2.37 8.96
C GLY A 27 9.17 2.72 7.64
N ALA A 28 10.44 3.14 7.73
CA ALA A 28 11.20 3.73 6.63
C ALA A 28 10.40 4.88 5.97
N LEU A 29 9.96 5.82 6.78
CA LEU A 29 9.02 6.86 6.39
C LEU A 29 9.63 7.80 5.34
N HIS A 30 8.79 8.19 4.39
CA HIS A 30 9.15 9.10 3.30
C HIS A 30 7.94 9.99 2.94
N LEU A 31 8.10 10.94 2.02
CA LEU A 31 7.04 11.90 1.65
C LEU A 31 5.74 11.23 1.17
N GLY A 32 5.78 9.99 0.69
CA GLY A 32 4.57 9.21 0.41
C GLY A 32 3.76 8.91 1.68
N HIS A 33 4.41 8.64 2.81
CA HIS A 33 3.72 8.48 4.09
C HIS A 33 3.21 9.82 4.64
N LYS A 34 3.88 10.94 4.33
CA LYS A 34 3.38 12.29 4.66
C LYS A 34 2.01 12.54 4.05
N SER A 35 1.77 12.11 2.80
CA SER A 35 0.45 12.25 2.16
C SER A 35 -0.64 11.45 2.89
N LEU A 36 -0.30 10.28 3.47
CA LEU A 36 -1.24 9.54 4.34
C LEU A 36 -1.58 10.34 5.61
N VAL A 37 -0.57 10.98 6.23
CA VAL A 37 -0.79 11.83 7.41
C VAL A 37 -1.66 13.04 7.07
N GLU A 38 -1.42 13.69 5.94
CA GLU A 38 -2.22 14.82 5.48
C GLU A 38 -3.69 14.42 5.26
N SER A 39 -3.94 13.26 4.65
CA SER A 39 -5.29 12.70 4.49
C SER A 39 -5.94 12.36 5.83
N ALA A 40 -5.21 11.73 6.75
CA ALA A 40 -5.69 11.42 8.09
C ALA A 40 -6.04 12.66 8.88
N LYS A 41 -5.23 13.73 8.79
CA LYS A 41 -5.52 15.04 9.45
C LYS A 41 -6.74 15.72 8.85
N ALA A 42 -6.92 15.65 7.53
CA ALA A 42 -8.10 16.18 6.88
C ALA A 42 -9.38 15.45 7.35
N TYR A 43 -9.31 14.11 7.47
CA TYR A 43 -10.38 13.32 8.05
C TYR A 43 -10.66 13.74 9.51
N ALA A 44 -9.63 13.78 10.34
CA ALA A 44 -9.72 14.13 11.74
C ALA A 44 -10.35 15.51 11.98
N ALA A 45 -10.00 16.50 11.16
CA ALA A 45 -10.57 17.86 11.24
C ALA A 45 -12.09 17.91 11.00
N ASN A 46 -12.63 16.94 10.26
CA ASN A 46 -14.07 16.82 9.96
C ASN A 46 -14.80 15.83 10.87
N HIS A 47 -14.09 15.18 11.84
CA HIS A 47 -14.63 14.14 12.71
C HIS A 47 -14.22 14.37 14.18
N ASP A 48 -14.71 15.46 14.77
CA ASP A 48 -14.54 15.84 16.20
C ASP A 48 -13.09 15.82 16.69
N GLY A 49 -12.12 16.10 15.81
CA GLY A 49 -10.71 16.12 16.16
C GLY A 49 -10.17 14.72 16.50
N ALA A 50 -10.53 13.72 15.72
CA ALA A 50 -10.03 12.36 15.89
C ALA A 50 -8.48 12.32 15.96
N LEU A 51 -7.93 11.47 16.81
CA LEU A 51 -6.47 11.29 16.91
C LEU A 51 -5.92 10.63 15.66
N VAL A 52 -4.85 11.18 15.12
CA VAL A 52 -4.06 10.56 14.04
C VAL A 52 -3.08 9.58 14.68
N VAL A 53 -3.29 8.29 14.41
CA VAL A 53 -2.50 7.18 14.95
C VAL A 53 -1.68 6.55 13.83
N MET A 54 -0.38 6.47 13.97
CA MET A 54 0.50 5.77 13.03
C MET A 54 1.06 4.51 13.68
N SER A 55 0.88 3.35 13.07
CA SER A 55 1.64 2.17 13.48
C SER A 55 2.93 2.06 12.68
N ILE A 56 4.02 1.67 13.36
CA ILE A 56 5.32 1.34 12.75
C ILE A 56 5.63 -0.11 13.13
N PHE A 57 5.28 -1.04 12.23
CA PHE A 57 5.43 -2.48 12.48
C PHE A 57 5.87 -3.21 11.22
N VAL A 58 7.10 -3.71 11.21
CA VAL A 58 7.61 -4.56 10.12
C VAL A 58 7.00 -5.96 10.28
N ASN A 59 5.97 -6.24 9.50
CA ASN A 59 5.18 -7.45 9.59
C ASN A 59 5.90 -8.65 8.95
N PRO A 60 6.39 -9.64 9.73
CA PRO A 60 7.12 -10.77 9.17
C PRO A 60 6.24 -11.68 8.30
N LEU A 61 4.93 -11.75 8.57
CA LEU A 61 4.02 -12.66 7.87
C LEU A 61 3.81 -12.31 6.38
N GLN A 62 4.15 -11.09 5.97
CA GLN A 62 4.00 -10.66 4.56
C GLN A 62 5.29 -10.82 3.74
N PHE A 63 6.40 -11.21 4.36
CA PHE A 63 7.66 -11.46 3.66
C PHE A 63 7.81 -12.95 3.35
N GLN A 64 8.10 -13.27 2.10
CA GLN A 64 8.39 -14.64 1.68
C GLN A 64 9.89 -14.96 1.79
N ASP A 65 10.72 -13.96 1.51
CA ASP A 65 12.16 -14.04 1.60
C ASP A 65 12.62 -13.47 2.95
N SER A 66 13.27 -14.30 3.75
CA SER A 66 13.88 -13.89 5.01
C SER A 66 14.91 -12.78 4.81
N HIS A 67 15.62 -12.78 3.69
CA HIS A 67 16.58 -11.74 3.37
C HIS A 67 15.90 -10.38 3.17
N ASP A 68 14.77 -10.30 2.46
CA ASP A 68 14.02 -9.03 2.28
C ASP A 68 13.52 -8.49 3.63
N LEU A 69 13.13 -9.38 4.55
CA LEU A 69 12.76 -9.03 5.92
C LEU A 69 13.95 -8.54 6.75
N GLU A 70 15.11 -9.19 6.62
CA GLU A 70 16.34 -8.82 7.36
C GLU A 70 16.88 -7.46 6.95
N VAL A 71 16.91 -7.19 5.62
CA VAL A 71 17.42 -5.91 5.08
C VAL A 71 16.37 -4.79 5.07
N TYR A 72 15.14 -5.07 5.51
CA TYR A 72 14.12 -4.02 5.56
C TYR A 72 14.52 -2.93 6.56
N PRO A 73 14.55 -1.65 6.15
CA PRO A 73 15.03 -0.55 7.00
C PRO A 73 14.21 -0.43 8.29
N ARG A 74 14.91 -0.29 9.43
CA ARG A 74 14.31 -0.10 10.75
C ARG A 74 15.05 1.03 11.47
N ASP A 75 14.51 2.23 11.40
CA ASP A 75 15.04 3.40 12.11
C ASP A 75 13.89 4.13 12.81
N LEU A 76 13.50 3.59 13.96
CA LEU A 76 12.39 4.13 14.75
C LEU A 76 12.65 5.57 15.20
N VAL A 77 13.90 5.97 15.39
CA VAL A 77 14.26 7.33 15.83
C VAL A 77 13.93 8.32 14.72
N THR A 78 14.41 8.07 13.50
CA THR A 78 14.13 8.90 12.32
C THR A 78 12.65 8.88 11.99
N ASP A 79 12.01 7.71 11.98
CA ASP A 79 10.58 7.56 11.68
C ASP A 79 9.71 8.34 12.69
N SER A 80 10.02 8.24 13.99
CA SER A 80 9.29 8.97 15.03
C SER A 80 9.47 10.48 14.93
N ALA A 81 10.65 10.95 14.54
CA ALA A 81 10.91 12.38 14.33
C ALA A 81 10.07 12.90 13.14
N LEU A 82 10.06 12.18 12.00
CA LEU A 82 9.26 12.54 10.84
C LEU A 82 7.75 12.52 11.14
N ALA A 83 7.26 11.46 11.78
CA ALA A 83 5.86 11.35 12.15
C ALA A 83 5.42 12.49 13.09
N THR A 84 6.30 12.87 14.04
CA THR A 84 6.06 14.00 14.95
C THR A 84 6.03 15.33 14.19
N GLU A 85 6.98 15.57 13.30
CA GLU A 85 7.01 16.76 12.44
C GLU A 85 5.74 16.90 11.59
N TRP A 86 5.23 15.79 11.07
CA TRP A 86 4.01 15.80 10.25
C TRP A 86 2.72 15.94 11.06
N GLY A 87 2.81 15.82 12.40
CA GLY A 87 1.71 16.05 13.32
C GLY A 87 0.86 14.81 13.60
N VAL A 88 1.49 13.63 13.64
CA VAL A 88 0.88 12.42 14.19
C VAL A 88 0.72 12.56 15.71
N ASP A 89 -0.44 12.17 16.25
CA ASP A 89 -0.73 12.30 17.69
C ASP A 89 -0.16 11.12 18.48
N VAL A 90 -0.31 9.89 17.96
CA VAL A 90 0.16 8.68 18.61
C VAL A 90 0.95 7.83 17.60
N ILE A 91 2.19 7.52 17.93
CA ILE A 91 3.01 6.55 17.20
C ILE A 91 2.99 5.25 18.01
N TRP A 92 2.52 4.17 17.40
CA TRP A 92 2.55 2.85 18.01
C TRP A 92 3.58 1.98 17.31
N ALA A 93 4.63 1.62 18.05
CA ALA A 93 5.70 0.74 17.56
C ALA A 93 5.67 -0.59 18.34
N PRO A 94 4.72 -1.50 18.01
CA PRO A 94 4.51 -2.74 18.71
C PRO A 94 5.59 -3.78 18.41
N SER A 95 5.77 -4.73 19.34
CA SER A 95 6.41 -6.01 19.07
C SER A 95 5.46 -6.98 18.36
N GLU A 96 6.00 -8.09 17.84
CA GLU A 96 5.17 -9.20 17.31
C GLU A 96 4.23 -9.75 18.38
N ALA A 97 4.67 -9.82 19.64
CA ALA A 97 3.83 -10.29 20.74
C ALA A 97 2.65 -9.32 21.00
N ASP A 98 2.84 -8.01 20.82
CA ASP A 98 1.75 -7.05 20.94
C ASP A 98 0.72 -7.17 19.81
N ILE A 99 1.16 -7.59 18.63
CA ILE A 99 0.26 -7.77 17.47
C ILE A 99 -0.41 -9.15 17.51
N TYR A 100 0.37 -10.23 17.71
CA TYR A 100 -0.06 -11.62 17.50
C TYR A 100 -0.20 -12.43 18.80
N GLY A 101 0.19 -11.89 19.96
CA GLY A 101 0.24 -12.62 21.23
C GLY A 101 -1.12 -12.88 21.90
N GLY A 102 -2.22 -12.38 21.31
CA GLY A 102 -3.59 -12.62 21.78
C GLY A 102 -4.40 -13.46 20.81
N ASP A 103 -5.69 -13.60 21.10
CA ASP A 103 -6.64 -14.21 20.17
C ASP A 103 -6.72 -13.39 18.89
N ALA A 104 -6.67 -14.05 17.74
CA ALA A 104 -6.79 -13.38 16.46
C ALA A 104 -8.22 -12.81 16.30
N PRO A 105 -8.38 -11.50 16.04
CA PRO A 105 -9.70 -10.85 15.94
C PRO A 105 -10.51 -11.38 14.75
N VAL A 106 -9.81 -11.82 13.71
CA VAL A 106 -10.36 -12.56 12.57
C VAL A 106 -9.54 -13.83 12.40
N SER A 107 -10.18 -15.01 12.42
CA SER A 107 -9.47 -16.27 12.28
C SER A 107 -8.82 -16.40 10.90
N GLN A 108 -7.69 -17.11 10.83
CA GLN A 108 -7.00 -17.37 9.57
C GLN A 108 -7.90 -18.06 8.54
N GLU A 109 -8.80 -18.96 8.97
CA GLU A 109 -9.77 -19.61 8.11
C GLU A 109 -10.71 -18.60 7.43
N ARG A 110 -11.24 -17.62 8.18
CA ARG A 110 -12.09 -16.56 7.62
C ARG A 110 -11.32 -15.66 6.65
N LEU A 111 -10.09 -15.31 6.97
CA LEU A 111 -9.22 -14.53 6.06
C LEU A 111 -8.92 -15.32 4.79
N GLN A 112 -8.60 -16.62 4.92
CA GLN A 112 -8.36 -17.48 3.77
C GLN A 112 -9.62 -17.62 2.89
N THR A 113 -10.80 -17.79 3.50
CA THR A 113 -12.08 -17.82 2.78
C THR A 113 -12.34 -16.52 2.03
N LEU A 114 -12.06 -15.36 2.64
CA LEU A 114 -12.19 -14.06 1.98
C LEU A 114 -11.26 -13.97 0.76
N LEU A 115 -10.00 -14.39 0.89
CA LEU A 115 -9.02 -14.34 -0.18
C LEU A 115 -9.37 -15.28 -1.33
N THR A 116 -9.68 -16.55 -1.05
CA THR A 116 -10.03 -17.54 -2.08
C THR A 116 -11.33 -17.22 -2.81
N GLY A 117 -12.26 -16.50 -2.17
CA GLY A 117 -13.50 -16.04 -2.79
C GLY A 117 -13.33 -14.83 -3.71
N SER A 118 -12.19 -14.14 -3.67
CA SER A 118 -12.03 -12.84 -4.34
C SER A 118 -11.47 -12.92 -5.76
N GLN A 119 -10.81 -14.01 -6.14
CA GLN A 119 -9.96 -14.13 -7.34
C GLN A 119 -8.79 -13.11 -7.38
N THR A 120 -8.99 -11.93 -6.78
CA THR A 120 -7.99 -10.85 -6.72
C THR A 120 -6.70 -11.27 -6.02
N ALA A 121 -6.81 -12.15 -5.00
CA ALA A 121 -5.66 -12.55 -4.21
C ALA A 121 -4.71 -13.54 -4.93
N ASP A 122 -5.16 -14.17 -6.01
CA ASP A 122 -4.44 -15.24 -6.70
C ASP A 122 -3.74 -14.78 -8.00
N ILE A 123 -3.84 -13.51 -8.33
CA ILE A 123 -3.23 -12.89 -9.51
C ILE A 123 -2.17 -11.85 -9.12
N LEU A 124 -1.39 -11.38 -10.08
CA LEU A 124 -0.43 -10.26 -9.93
C LEU A 124 0.51 -10.45 -8.71
N GLU A 125 0.43 -9.57 -7.71
CA GLU A 125 1.23 -9.70 -6.47
C GLU A 125 0.95 -11.01 -5.74
N GLY A 126 -0.29 -11.46 -5.69
CA GLY A 126 -0.66 -12.69 -5.02
C GLY A 126 -0.11 -13.94 -5.70
N ALA A 127 -0.11 -13.98 -7.04
CA ALA A 127 0.51 -15.06 -7.81
C ALA A 127 2.03 -15.11 -7.62
N LEU A 128 2.69 -13.94 -7.60
CA LEU A 128 4.15 -13.82 -7.47
C LEU A 128 4.64 -13.95 -6.02
N ARG A 129 3.74 -13.74 -5.05
CA ARG A 129 4.05 -13.73 -3.62
C ARG A 129 3.01 -14.54 -2.83
N PRO A 130 2.97 -15.89 -2.98
CA PRO A 130 2.02 -16.75 -2.27
C PRO A 130 2.04 -16.51 -0.75
N GLY A 131 0.86 -16.36 -0.12
CA GLY A 131 0.73 -16.08 1.31
C GLY A 131 0.89 -14.61 1.73
N HIS A 132 1.42 -13.75 0.86
CA HIS A 132 1.65 -12.33 1.16
C HIS A 132 0.38 -11.62 1.67
N PHE A 133 -0.72 -11.73 0.94
CA PHE A 133 -1.96 -11.06 1.33
C PHE A 133 -2.62 -11.64 2.58
N LEU A 134 -2.46 -12.93 2.84
CA LEU A 134 -2.89 -13.51 4.12
C LEU A 134 -2.12 -12.86 5.28
N GLY A 135 -0.81 -12.72 5.15
CA GLY A 135 0.02 -12.03 6.13
C GLY A 135 -0.38 -10.56 6.32
N VAL A 136 -0.64 -9.83 5.23
CA VAL A 136 -1.10 -8.43 5.28
C VAL A 136 -2.44 -8.32 5.99
N LEU A 137 -3.45 -9.09 5.60
CA LEU A 137 -4.79 -9.01 6.19
C LEU A 137 -4.81 -9.47 7.65
N THR A 138 -3.95 -10.43 8.02
CA THR A 138 -3.76 -10.82 9.43
C THR A 138 -3.25 -9.64 10.24
N ALA A 139 -2.18 -8.98 9.82
CA ALA A 139 -1.64 -7.82 10.53
C ALA A 139 -2.64 -6.66 10.60
N VAL A 140 -3.30 -6.33 9.47
CA VAL A 140 -4.27 -5.23 9.40
C VAL A 140 -5.47 -5.51 10.33
N SER A 141 -5.98 -6.75 10.39
CA SER A 141 -7.07 -7.10 11.31
C SER A 141 -6.65 -6.93 12.77
N CYS A 142 -5.43 -7.32 13.14
CA CYS A 142 -4.89 -7.12 14.48
C CYS A 142 -4.69 -5.63 14.83
N LEU A 143 -4.22 -4.83 13.86
CA LEU A 143 -4.09 -3.38 14.02
C LEU A 143 -5.47 -2.72 14.21
N PHE A 144 -6.48 -3.14 13.44
CA PHE A 144 -7.84 -2.62 13.59
C PHE A 144 -8.46 -2.99 14.94
N ASP A 145 -8.21 -4.19 15.44
CA ASP A 145 -8.65 -4.60 16.78
C ASP A 145 -7.99 -3.77 17.89
N ALA A 146 -6.67 -3.60 17.81
CA ALA A 146 -5.91 -2.86 18.83
C ALA A 146 -6.25 -1.37 18.85
N VAL A 147 -6.32 -0.74 17.68
CA VAL A 147 -6.56 0.71 17.55
C VAL A 147 -8.06 1.05 17.56
N ARG A 148 -8.92 0.18 17.01
CA ARG A 148 -10.36 0.41 16.80
C ARG A 148 -10.64 1.74 16.10
N PRO A 149 -10.06 1.97 14.92
CA PRO A 149 -10.19 3.24 14.23
C PRO A 149 -11.56 3.38 13.58
N GLN A 150 -12.05 4.61 13.41
CA GLN A 150 -13.21 4.94 12.57
C GLN A 150 -12.81 4.92 11.08
N ALA A 151 -11.57 5.31 10.77
CA ALA A 151 -11.05 5.25 9.42
C ALA A 151 -9.58 4.82 9.42
N ALA A 152 -9.12 4.28 8.28
CA ALA A 152 -7.71 3.95 8.08
C ALA A 152 -7.24 4.36 6.68
N CYS A 153 -6.06 4.99 6.60
CA CYS A 153 -5.47 5.49 5.36
C CYS A 153 -4.59 4.44 4.71
N PHE A 154 -4.83 4.14 3.43
CA PHE A 154 -4.00 3.27 2.61
C PHE A 154 -3.66 3.94 1.29
N GLY A 155 -2.39 3.83 0.86
CA GLY A 155 -1.95 4.39 -0.42
C GLY A 155 -2.44 3.59 -1.62
N GLU A 156 -2.91 4.29 -2.67
CA GLU A 156 -3.29 3.67 -3.94
C GLU A 156 -2.12 3.02 -4.68
N LYS A 157 -0.89 3.35 -4.31
CA LYS A 157 0.31 2.73 -4.87
C LYS A 157 0.26 1.20 -4.77
N ASP A 158 -0.18 0.67 -3.65
CA ASP A 158 -0.34 -0.76 -3.41
C ASP A 158 -1.81 -1.16 -3.69
N PHE A 159 -2.25 -0.94 -4.94
CA PHE A 159 -3.66 -0.97 -5.34
C PHE A 159 -4.34 -2.31 -5.04
N GLN A 160 -3.71 -3.44 -5.37
CA GLN A 160 -4.27 -4.76 -5.07
C GLN A 160 -4.44 -4.98 -3.56
N GLN A 161 -3.49 -4.51 -2.74
CA GLN A 161 -3.61 -4.53 -1.30
C GLN A 161 -4.77 -3.67 -0.82
N LEU A 162 -4.94 -2.46 -1.36
CA LEU A 162 -6.04 -1.56 -1.03
C LEU A 162 -7.41 -2.22 -1.30
N VAL A 163 -7.56 -2.90 -2.43
CA VAL A 163 -8.80 -3.65 -2.78
C VAL A 163 -9.07 -4.73 -1.72
N LEU A 164 -8.09 -5.54 -1.37
CA LEU A 164 -8.25 -6.62 -0.39
C LEU A 164 -8.51 -6.10 1.03
N VAL A 165 -7.90 -4.96 1.41
CA VAL A 165 -8.19 -4.31 2.70
C VAL A 165 -9.62 -3.75 2.73
N ARG A 166 -10.12 -3.21 1.64
CA ARG A 166 -11.54 -2.80 1.53
C ARG A 166 -12.49 -3.99 1.69
N MET A 167 -12.14 -5.14 1.09
CA MET A 167 -12.91 -6.38 1.28
C MET A 167 -12.88 -6.85 2.72
N LEU A 168 -11.73 -6.82 3.40
CA LEU A 168 -11.61 -7.11 4.82
C LEU A 168 -12.53 -6.20 5.64
N ALA A 169 -12.44 -4.89 5.42
CA ALA A 169 -13.23 -3.90 6.16
C ALA A 169 -14.73 -4.12 5.95
N SER A 170 -15.19 -4.28 4.71
CA SER A 170 -16.63 -4.42 4.41
C SER A 170 -17.22 -5.75 4.90
N SER A 171 -16.45 -6.83 4.92
CA SER A 171 -16.96 -8.18 5.19
C SER A 171 -16.72 -8.66 6.62
N LEU A 172 -15.61 -8.28 7.24
CA LEU A 172 -15.16 -8.86 8.51
C LEU A 172 -14.96 -7.82 9.62
N VAL A 173 -14.76 -6.53 9.26
CA VAL A 173 -14.55 -5.42 10.22
C VAL A 173 -15.32 -4.18 9.77
N PRO A 174 -16.67 -4.23 9.70
CA PRO A 174 -17.48 -3.25 8.95
C PRO A 174 -17.51 -1.84 9.49
N ASN A 175 -16.90 -1.55 10.63
CA ASN A 175 -16.93 -0.21 11.26
C ASN A 175 -15.70 0.64 10.93
N VAL A 176 -14.85 0.22 9.98
CA VAL A 176 -13.64 0.95 9.58
C VAL A 176 -13.79 1.46 8.15
N GLU A 177 -13.83 2.77 7.98
CA GLU A 177 -13.78 3.40 6.66
C GLU A 177 -12.37 3.32 6.08
N ILE A 178 -12.22 2.88 4.83
CA ILE A 178 -10.92 2.81 4.15
C ILE A 178 -10.73 4.02 3.24
N LEU A 179 -9.85 4.91 3.68
CA LEU A 179 -9.47 6.12 2.93
C LEU A 179 -8.35 5.77 1.95
N ALA A 180 -8.66 5.80 0.66
CA ALA A 180 -7.66 5.67 -0.38
C ALA A 180 -6.91 6.98 -0.57
N VAL A 181 -5.59 6.94 -0.49
CA VAL A 181 -4.74 8.12 -0.65
C VAL A 181 -3.98 8.02 -1.96
N PRO A 182 -4.10 9.03 -2.85
CA PRO A 182 -3.43 9.02 -4.14
C PRO A 182 -1.92 8.79 -4.04
N THR A 183 -1.36 8.11 -5.03
CA THR A 183 0.08 7.83 -5.09
C THR A 183 0.89 9.11 -5.12
N SER A 184 1.70 9.33 -4.08
CA SER A 184 2.66 10.45 -4.04
C SER A 184 3.83 10.17 -4.98
N ARG A 185 4.16 11.16 -5.81
CA ARG A 185 5.22 11.04 -6.82
C ARG A 185 6.32 12.08 -6.60
N ASP A 186 7.50 11.79 -7.12
CA ASP A 186 8.58 12.76 -7.17
C ASP A 186 8.51 13.63 -8.44
N GLU A 187 9.52 14.47 -8.65
CA GLU A 187 9.63 15.39 -9.79
C GLU A 187 9.75 14.69 -11.15
N TRP A 188 10.15 13.40 -11.17
CA TRP A 188 10.20 12.58 -12.40
C TRP A 188 8.95 11.70 -12.57
N GLY A 189 7.95 11.88 -11.72
CA GLY A 189 6.72 11.07 -11.74
C GLY A 189 6.84 9.70 -11.10
N MET A 190 8.00 9.36 -10.50
CA MET A 190 8.19 8.08 -9.80
C MET A 190 7.32 7.98 -8.56
N ALA A 191 6.61 6.87 -8.40
CA ALA A 191 5.90 6.57 -7.16
C ALA A 191 6.89 6.45 -6.00
N ARG A 192 6.71 7.24 -4.95
CA ARG A 192 7.58 7.20 -3.76
C ARG A 192 7.49 5.86 -3.04
N SER A 193 8.64 5.27 -2.74
CA SER A 193 8.73 3.95 -2.09
C SER A 193 10.03 3.84 -1.31
N SER A 194 9.99 3.19 -0.14
CA SER A 194 11.18 2.85 0.64
C SER A 194 12.18 1.97 -0.14
N ARG A 195 11.70 1.18 -1.11
CA ARG A 195 12.57 0.35 -1.95
C ARG A 195 13.46 1.15 -2.90
N LEU A 196 13.07 2.38 -3.29
CA LEU A 196 13.91 3.24 -4.15
C LEU A 196 15.25 3.58 -3.49
N GLY A 197 15.31 3.68 -2.17
CA GLY A 197 16.56 3.89 -1.44
C GLY A 197 17.57 2.74 -1.55
N ARG A 198 17.20 1.60 -2.14
CA ARG A 198 18.08 0.45 -2.42
C ARG A 198 18.77 0.55 -3.80
N LEU A 199 18.35 1.50 -4.64
CA LEU A 199 18.97 1.78 -5.94
C LEU A 199 20.03 2.86 -5.80
N ASP A 200 21.12 2.71 -6.54
CA ASP A 200 22.07 3.79 -6.77
C ASP A 200 21.54 4.79 -7.82
N GLU A 201 22.31 5.82 -8.12
CA GLU A 201 21.91 6.84 -9.11
C GLU A 201 21.66 6.24 -10.51
N GLY A 202 22.44 5.22 -10.90
CA GLY A 202 22.28 4.50 -12.15
C GLY A 202 20.97 3.72 -12.19
N GLY A 203 20.67 3.00 -11.13
CA GLY A 203 19.40 2.27 -10.95
C GLY A 203 18.19 3.19 -10.90
N LEU A 204 18.29 4.32 -10.18
CA LEU A 204 17.24 5.35 -10.16
C LEU A 204 16.99 5.94 -11.56
N SER A 205 18.06 6.22 -12.31
CA SER A 205 17.95 6.70 -13.69
C SER A 205 17.22 5.70 -14.59
N LYS A 206 17.52 4.40 -14.48
CA LYS A 206 16.80 3.33 -15.20
C LYS A 206 15.34 3.25 -14.78
N ALA A 207 15.05 3.33 -13.48
CA ALA A 207 13.69 3.23 -12.96
C ALA A 207 12.75 4.33 -13.50
N ARG A 208 13.26 5.49 -13.88
CA ARG A 208 12.49 6.60 -14.45
C ARG A 208 11.76 6.26 -15.76
N VAL A 209 12.09 5.15 -16.41
CA VAL A 209 11.29 4.66 -17.54
C VAL A 209 9.89 4.20 -17.11
N ILE A 210 9.71 3.79 -15.85
CA ILE A 210 8.43 3.29 -15.33
C ILE A 210 7.30 4.34 -15.45
N PRO A 211 7.44 5.58 -14.91
CA PRO A 211 6.41 6.60 -15.10
C PRO A 211 6.23 6.99 -16.58
N THR A 212 7.28 6.98 -17.41
CA THR A 212 7.18 7.21 -18.86
C THR A 212 6.32 6.13 -19.51
N ALA A 213 6.56 4.87 -19.18
CA ALA A 213 5.78 3.75 -19.70
C ALA A 213 4.30 3.84 -19.28
N LEU A 214 4.02 4.17 -18.02
CA LEU A 214 2.65 4.40 -17.56
C LEU A 214 1.98 5.56 -18.31
N ALA A 215 2.71 6.66 -18.56
CA ALA A 215 2.21 7.79 -19.33
C ALA A 215 1.87 7.38 -20.77
N ALA A 216 2.69 6.57 -21.44
CA ALA A 216 2.39 6.01 -22.77
C ALA A 216 1.10 5.19 -22.77
N GLY A 217 0.89 4.38 -21.73
CA GLY A 217 -0.37 3.64 -21.56
C GLY A 217 -1.58 4.55 -21.37
N VAL A 218 -1.45 5.64 -20.60
CA VAL A 218 -2.50 6.65 -20.41
C VAL A 218 -2.85 7.33 -21.72
N GLU A 219 -1.86 7.72 -22.53
CA GLU A 219 -2.09 8.33 -23.85
C GLU A 219 -2.77 7.32 -24.79
N ALA A 220 -2.31 6.07 -24.84
CA ALA A 220 -2.96 5.03 -25.65
C ALA A 220 -4.46 4.87 -25.28
N ALA A 221 -4.79 4.88 -23.97
CA ALA A 221 -6.19 4.82 -23.53
C ALA A 221 -6.98 6.08 -23.97
N ARG A 222 -6.39 7.28 -23.89
CA ARG A 222 -7.01 8.53 -24.35
C ARG A 222 -7.30 8.51 -25.85
N ASP A 223 -6.39 7.91 -26.63
CA ASP A 223 -6.49 7.75 -28.08
C ASP A 223 -7.46 6.62 -28.50
N GLY A 224 -8.13 5.97 -27.54
CA GLY A 224 -9.15 4.96 -27.80
C GLY A 224 -8.60 3.53 -27.90
N SER A 225 -7.36 3.26 -27.50
CA SER A 225 -6.86 1.89 -27.44
C SER A 225 -7.64 1.07 -26.39
N ASN A 226 -7.87 -0.19 -26.69
CA ASN A 226 -8.38 -1.16 -25.72
C ASN A 226 -7.29 -1.58 -24.74
N ALA A 227 -7.63 -2.42 -23.75
CA ALA A 227 -6.69 -2.89 -22.72
C ALA A 227 -5.42 -3.53 -23.31
N ALA A 228 -5.54 -4.29 -24.41
CA ALA A 228 -4.39 -4.89 -25.08
C ALA A 228 -3.46 -3.84 -25.72
N GLY A 229 -4.03 -2.81 -26.37
CA GLY A 229 -3.26 -1.69 -26.92
C GLY A 229 -2.58 -0.86 -25.84
N VAL A 230 -3.24 -0.61 -24.71
CA VAL A 230 -2.66 0.06 -23.53
C VAL A 230 -1.47 -0.75 -22.99
N LYS A 231 -1.64 -2.06 -22.79
CA LYS A 231 -0.53 -2.94 -22.35
C LYS A 231 0.65 -2.91 -23.31
N ALA A 232 0.39 -2.96 -24.61
CA ALA A 232 1.43 -2.92 -25.64
C ALA A 232 2.20 -1.59 -25.60
N ALA A 233 1.53 -0.46 -25.41
CA ALA A 233 2.16 0.85 -25.26
C ALA A 233 3.09 0.91 -24.03
N VAL A 234 2.63 0.42 -22.88
CA VAL A 234 3.46 0.35 -21.65
C VAL A 234 4.67 -0.54 -21.86
N LEU A 235 4.49 -1.76 -22.41
CA LEU A 235 5.59 -2.71 -22.65
C LEU A 235 6.60 -2.20 -23.66
N GLY A 236 6.15 -1.42 -24.66
CA GLY A 236 7.03 -0.80 -25.66
C GLY A 236 8.05 0.16 -25.05
N GLU A 237 7.66 0.87 -24.00
CA GLU A 237 8.56 1.77 -23.25
C GLU A 237 9.46 1.01 -22.24
N LEU A 238 8.99 -0.09 -21.67
CA LEU A 238 9.74 -0.93 -20.73
C LEU A 238 10.72 -1.85 -21.50
N ASP A 239 11.56 -1.28 -22.35
CA ASP A 239 12.54 -2.04 -23.12
C ASP A 239 13.68 -2.57 -22.22
N ALA A 240 14.09 -3.81 -22.48
CA ALA A 240 15.25 -4.45 -21.84
C ALA A 240 16.56 -3.65 -21.96
N LYS A 241 16.70 -2.78 -22.96
CA LYS A 241 17.84 -1.86 -23.12
C LYS A 241 18.02 -0.90 -21.96
N HIS A 242 16.95 -0.57 -21.24
CA HIS A 242 16.99 0.31 -20.08
C HIS A 242 17.33 -0.42 -18.78
N GLY A 243 17.53 -1.76 -18.80
CA GLY A 243 17.82 -2.56 -17.60
C GLY A 243 16.60 -2.72 -16.66
N VAL A 244 15.40 -2.49 -17.18
CA VAL A 244 14.14 -2.71 -16.49
C VAL A 244 13.45 -3.94 -17.06
N ARG A 245 13.16 -4.93 -16.21
CA ARG A 245 12.51 -6.18 -16.62
C ARG A 245 11.09 -6.23 -16.04
N PRO A 246 10.05 -6.07 -16.87
CA PRO A 246 8.68 -6.20 -16.38
C PRO A 246 8.39 -7.63 -15.93
N GLU A 247 7.69 -7.78 -14.81
CA GLU A 247 7.15 -9.04 -14.32
C GLU A 247 5.70 -9.20 -14.75
N TYR A 248 4.95 -8.12 -14.68
CA TYR A 248 3.63 -8.00 -15.29
C TYR A 248 3.32 -6.56 -15.67
N VAL A 249 2.49 -6.39 -16.68
CA VAL A 249 1.72 -5.20 -16.99
C VAL A 249 0.29 -5.65 -17.25
N GLU A 250 -0.66 -5.11 -16.50
CA GLU A 250 -2.07 -5.48 -16.66
C GLU A 250 -2.97 -4.24 -16.61
N VAL A 251 -4.14 -4.35 -17.23
CA VAL A 251 -5.23 -3.37 -17.12
C VAL A 251 -6.35 -4.02 -16.35
N VAL A 252 -6.70 -3.43 -15.22
CA VAL A 252 -7.64 -4.01 -14.25
C VAL A 252 -8.78 -3.04 -13.95
N ASP A 253 -9.90 -3.59 -13.47
CA ASP A 253 -11.03 -2.84 -12.91
C ASP A 253 -10.79 -2.41 -11.44
N ASP A 254 -11.81 -1.82 -10.82
CA ASP A 254 -11.79 -1.40 -9.42
C ASP A 254 -11.68 -2.57 -8.42
N SER A 255 -11.97 -3.80 -8.86
CA SER A 255 -11.75 -5.03 -8.09
C SER A 255 -10.36 -5.63 -8.30
N CYS A 256 -9.50 -4.95 -9.05
CA CYS A 256 -8.17 -5.41 -9.46
C CYS A 256 -8.21 -6.70 -10.31
N LEU A 257 -9.28 -6.93 -11.06
CA LEU A 257 -9.40 -8.04 -12.00
C LEU A 257 -9.15 -7.55 -13.44
N PRO A 258 -8.50 -8.36 -14.31
CA PRO A 258 -8.26 -7.97 -15.70
C PRO A 258 -9.55 -7.60 -16.42
N ILE A 259 -9.55 -6.47 -17.13
CA ILE A 259 -10.73 -5.93 -17.81
C ILE A 259 -10.43 -5.69 -19.29
N ASN A 260 -11.45 -5.96 -20.14
CA ASN A 260 -11.46 -5.60 -21.55
C ASN A 260 -12.68 -4.74 -21.93
N ALA A 261 -13.50 -4.35 -20.95
CA ALA A 261 -14.68 -3.50 -21.15
C ALA A 261 -14.29 -2.01 -21.12
N VAL A 262 -15.15 -1.16 -21.67
CA VAL A 262 -15.04 0.30 -21.58
C VAL A 262 -15.36 0.78 -20.17
N GLY A 263 -14.78 1.91 -19.77
CA GLY A 263 -15.02 2.53 -18.47
C GLY A 263 -13.75 2.72 -17.65
N PRO A 264 -13.92 3.09 -16.37
CA PRO A 264 -12.82 3.28 -15.44
C PRO A 264 -11.99 2.00 -15.30
N ALA A 265 -10.69 2.14 -15.38
CA ALA A 265 -9.73 1.05 -15.28
C ALA A 265 -8.41 1.56 -14.68
N ARG A 266 -7.48 0.65 -14.44
CA ARG A 266 -6.15 1.00 -13.92
C ARG A 266 -5.08 0.16 -14.58
N ILE A 267 -4.02 0.80 -15.03
CA ILE A 267 -2.79 0.11 -15.42
C ILE A 267 -2.06 -0.24 -14.13
N VAL A 268 -1.69 -1.50 -13.96
CA VAL A 268 -0.85 -1.97 -12.85
C VAL A 268 0.37 -2.66 -13.40
N LEU A 269 1.55 -2.40 -12.83
CA LEU A 269 2.79 -3.04 -13.24
C LEU A 269 3.68 -3.39 -12.06
N ALA A 270 4.49 -4.43 -12.27
CA ALA A 270 5.68 -4.71 -11.48
C ALA A 270 6.87 -4.91 -12.41
N ALA A 271 8.02 -4.40 -12.02
CA ALA A 271 9.26 -4.54 -12.75
C ALA A 271 10.46 -4.67 -11.81
N GLN A 272 11.49 -5.37 -12.28
CA GLN A 272 12.81 -5.45 -11.63
C GLN A 272 13.75 -4.42 -12.25
N VAL A 273 14.42 -3.66 -11.38
CA VAL A 273 15.46 -2.71 -11.74
C VAL A 273 16.68 -2.99 -10.86
N ASP A 274 17.77 -3.47 -11.46
CA ASP A 274 19.01 -3.81 -10.76
C ASP A 274 18.79 -4.67 -9.48
N GLY A 275 17.87 -5.66 -9.56
CA GLY A 275 17.50 -6.54 -8.45
C GLY A 275 16.50 -5.94 -7.45
N VAL A 276 16.10 -4.70 -7.62
CA VAL A 276 15.06 -4.06 -6.79
C VAL A 276 13.71 -4.15 -7.49
N ARG A 277 12.74 -4.75 -6.82
CA ARG A 277 11.38 -4.88 -7.33
C ARG A 277 10.58 -3.60 -7.06
N ILE A 278 10.03 -3.02 -8.12
CA ILE A 278 9.23 -1.78 -8.09
C ILE A 278 7.83 -2.11 -8.61
N ILE A 279 6.80 -1.62 -7.92
CA ILE A 279 5.43 -1.61 -8.40
C ILE A 279 4.95 -0.18 -8.56
N ASP A 280 4.11 0.02 -9.56
CA ASP A 280 3.42 1.29 -9.78
C ASP A 280 2.11 1.05 -10.51
N ASN A 281 1.24 2.06 -10.53
CA ASN A 281 -0.03 1.99 -11.22
C ASN A 281 -0.53 3.38 -11.61
N GLN A 282 -1.47 3.43 -12.58
CA GLN A 282 -2.07 4.68 -13.03
C GLN A 282 -3.53 4.46 -13.43
N PRO A 283 -4.48 5.28 -12.93
CA PRO A 283 -5.86 5.22 -13.38
C PRO A 283 -5.98 5.66 -14.85
N ILE A 284 -6.88 5.02 -15.57
CA ILE A 284 -7.25 5.33 -16.95
C ILE A 284 -8.76 5.20 -17.13
N ASP A 285 -9.25 5.66 -18.26
CA ASP A 285 -10.62 5.44 -18.72
C ASP A 285 -10.58 4.83 -20.13
N LEU A 286 -11.01 3.58 -20.27
CA LEU A 286 -11.09 2.89 -21.55
C LEU A 286 -12.34 3.36 -22.30
N LYS A 287 -12.17 3.97 -23.46
CA LYS A 287 -13.27 4.50 -24.28
C LYS A 287 -13.84 3.44 -25.22
N ALA A 288 -15.12 3.60 -25.59
CA ALA A 288 -15.68 2.88 -26.74
C ALA A 288 -14.99 3.40 -28.02
N ILE A 289 -14.58 2.47 -28.89
CA ILE A 289 -14.06 2.76 -30.22
C ILE A 289 -15.22 3.19 -31.13
#